data_db9ffb7f5305e81f4e87b6d1c4342ffa
#
_entry.id   db9ffb7f5305e81f4e87b6d1c4342ffa
#
_cell.length_a   1.000
_cell.length_b   1.000
_cell.length_c   1.000
_cell.angle_alpha   90.00
_cell.angle_beta   90.00
_cell.angle_gamma   90.00
#
_symmetry.space_group_name_H-M   'P 1'
#
loop_
_entity.id
_entity.type
_entity.pdbx_description
1 polymer ?
#
loop_
_entity_poly.entity_id
_entity_poly.type
_entity_poly.pdbx_seq_one_letter_code
_entity_poly.pdbx_strand_id
1 'polypeptide(L)'
;LGRSMERKPSLYIGKDEEGIRDVFVTMLETKFDGVTATGETFNYSGKTDILLKNVDDNSNLFIAECKFWHGQEHFKKAISQLFDRYLTWRDSKVALMVFVKGGNFTSVLDKIRESVMQHVYYVRENMKRDETSVNYIFRLPKDPEKEVFLEIMAFNFDKMNP
;
A
#
# COMPACT_ATOMS: atom_id res chain seq x y z
N LEU A 1 7.35 -5.69 -9.59
CA LEU A 1 8.13 -4.48 -9.23
C LEU A 1 8.80 -4.66 -7.86
N GLY A 2 8.09 -4.75 -6.75
CA GLY A 2 8.66 -4.81 -5.41
C GLY A 2 9.64 -5.96 -5.17
N ARG A 3 9.34 -7.16 -5.66
CA ARG A 3 10.27 -8.30 -5.58
C ARG A 3 11.58 -8.08 -6.36
N SER A 4 11.56 -7.26 -7.41
CA SER A 4 12.76 -6.89 -8.12
C SER A 4 13.61 -5.92 -7.29
N MET A 5 12.98 -5.08 -6.46
CA MET A 5 13.68 -4.19 -5.54
C MET A 5 14.38 -4.97 -4.42
N GLU A 6 13.72 -5.98 -3.82
CA GLU A 6 14.33 -6.81 -2.77
C GLU A 6 15.69 -7.41 -3.20
N ARG A 7 15.82 -7.74 -4.50
CA ARG A 7 17.04 -8.27 -5.10
C ARG A 7 18.07 -7.20 -5.48
N LYS A 8 17.71 -5.92 -5.36
CA LYS A 8 18.56 -4.78 -5.78
C LYS A 8 18.65 -3.75 -4.64
N PRO A 9 19.46 -4.02 -3.60
CA PRO A 9 19.56 -3.15 -2.43
C PRO A 9 19.88 -1.68 -2.75
N SER A 10 20.60 -1.41 -3.84
CA SER A 10 20.88 -0.05 -4.30
C SER A 10 19.65 0.80 -4.59
N LEU A 11 18.47 0.16 -4.82
CA LEU A 11 17.22 0.87 -5.07
C LEU A 11 16.53 1.35 -3.79
N TYR A 12 16.90 0.82 -2.62
CA TYR A 12 16.24 1.18 -1.36
C TYR A 12 17.18 1.56 -0.22
N ILE A 13 18.46 1.15 -0.22
CA ILE A 13 19.43 1.53 0.83
C ILE A 13 19.53 3.05 0.93
N GLY A 14 19.42 3.56 2.17
CA GLY A 14 19.54 4.98 2.47
C GLY A 14 18.35 5.84 2.06
N LYS A 15 17.28 5.22 1.56
CA LYS A 15 16.05 5.95 1.22
C LYS A 15 15.05 5.91 2.38
N ASP A 16 14.31 7.00 2.52
CA ASP A 16 13.10 7.09 3.33
C ASP A 16 11.86 6.57 2.56
N GLU A 17 10.67 6.70 3.15
CA GLU A 17 9.42 6.28 2.51
C GLU A 17 9.20 7.00 1.18
N GLU A 18 9.50 8.29 1.11
CA GLU A 18 9.34 9.10 -0.10
C GLU A 18 10.28 8.66 -1.22
N GLY A 19 11.55 8.43 -0.90
CA GLY A 19 12.53 7.95 -1.88
C GLY A 19 12.21 6.56 -2.43
N ILE A 20 11.63 5.67 -1.62
CA ILE A 20 11.14 4.36 -2.08
C ILE A 20 9.89 4.52 -2.94
N ARG A 21 8.94 5.36 -2.50
CA ARG A 21 7.74 5.71 -3.27
C ARG A 21 8.09 6.19 -4.67
N ASP A 22 9.06 7.10 -4.80
CA ASP A 22 9.45 7.68 -6.08
C ASP A 22 10.03 6.63 -7.04
N VAL A 23 10.73 5.62 -6.53
CA VAL A 23 11.15 4.45 -7.33
C VAL A 23 9.93 3.68 -7.86
N PHE A 24 8.91 3.46 -7.02
CA PHE A 24 7.67 2.79 -7.46
C PHE A 24 6.90 3.61 -8.50
N VAL A 25 6.76 4.92 -8.29
CA VAL A 25 6.09 5.84 -9.24
C VAL A 25 6.78 5.77 -10.60
N THR A 26 8.09 5.94 -10.66
CA THR A 26 8.87 5.86 -11.90
C THR A 26 8.68 4.51 -12.61
N MET A 27 8.69 3.41 -11.86
CA MET A 27 8.47 2.07 -12.42
C MET A 27 7.04 1.87 -12.95
N LEU A 28 6.04 2.47 -12.31
CA LEU A 28 4.65 2.39 -12.74
C LEU A 28 4.43 3.18 -14.03
N GLU A 29 4.95 4.39 -14.11
CA GLU A 29 4.90 5.23 -15.31
C GLU A 29 5.52 4.55 -16.53
N THR A 30 6.64 3.85 -16.34
CA THR A 30 7.33 3.17 -17.45
C THR A 30 6.67 1.86 -17.87
N LYS A 31 5.80 1.27 -17.04
CA LYS A 31 5.22 -0.05 -17.28
C LYS A 31 3.82 -0.01 -17.89
N PHE A 32 3.07 1.03 -17.63
CA PHE A 32 1.67 1.13 -18.04
C PHE A 32 1.46 2.31 -18.98
N ASP A 33 1.20 2.00 -20.27
CA ASP A 33 0.74 2.98 -21.23
C ASP A 33 -0.71 3.41 -20.90
N GLY A 34 -1.03 4.69 -21.11
CA GLY A 34 -2.38 5.21 -20.85
C GLY A 34 -2.73 5.46 -19.40
N VAL A 35 -1.74 5.44 -18.49
CA VAL A 35 -1.92 5.85 -17.09
C VAL A 35 -0.88 6.88 -16.68
N THR A 36 -1.25 7.75 -15.76
CA THR A 36 -0.29 8.63 -15.06
C THR A 36 -0.15 8.16 -13.62
N ALA A 37 1.08 8.00 -13.17
CA ALA A 37 1.40 7.76 -11.78
C ALA A 37 1.96 9.04 -11.16
N THR A 38 1.45 9.44 -10.02
CA THR A 38 1.92 10.64 -9.30
C THR A 38 2.17 10.31 -7.84
N GLY A 39 3.24 10.86 -7.29
CA GLY A 39 3.53 10.84 -5.87
C GLY A 39 2.92 12.06 -5.17
N GLU A 40 2.63 11.94 -3.88
CA GLU A 40 2.11 13.03 -3.02
C GLU A 40 0.92 13.81 -3.59
N THR A 41 -0.03 13.14 -4.19
CA THR A 41 -1.18 13.80 -4.80
C THR A 41 -2.33 13.92 -3.79
N PHE A 42 -2.95 15.10 -3.76
CA PHE A 42 -4.16 15.29 -2.96
C PHE A 42 -5.32 14.44 -3.49
N ASN A 43 -5.88 13.62 -2.62
CA ASN A 43 -7.13 12.94 -2.87
C ASN A 43 -8.04 13.13 -1.66
N TYR A 44 -9.26 13.61 -1.88
CA TYR A 44 -10.24 13.95 -0.85
C TYR A 44 -9.68 14.93 0.19
N SER A 45 -9.39 14.51 1.41
CA SER A 45 -8.92 15.37 2.52
C SER A 45 -7.45 15.19 2.89
N GLY A 46 -6.65 14.51 2.06
CA GLY A 46 -5.24 14.24 2.34
C GLY A 46 -4.40 13.98 1.11
N LYS A 47 -3.10 13.86 1.32
CA LYS A 47 -2.15 13.44 0.30
C LYS A 47 -1.98 11.93 0.35
N THR A 48 -2.10 11.27 -0.80
CA THR A 48 -1.73 9.86 -0.97
C THR A 48 -0.28 9.76 -1.44
N ASP A 49 0.40 8.69 -1.08
CA ASP A 49 1.77 8.49 -1.53
C ASP A 49 1.85 8.19 -3.03
N ILE A 50 0.94 7.34 -3.53
CA ILE A 50 0.87 7.00 -4.95
C ILE A 50 -0.59 7.09 -5.41
N LEU A 51 -0.81 7.82 -6.50
CA LEU A 51 -2.09 7.88 -7.18
C LEU A 51 -1.90 7.52 -8.65
N LEU A 52 -2.52 6.43 -9.07
CA LEU A 52 -2.55 6.00 -10.46
C LEU A 52 -3.90 6.37 -11.07
N LYS A 53 -3.87 7.14 -12.16
CA LYS A 53 -5.07 7.59 -12.87
C LYS A 53 -5.08 7.10 -14.31
N ASN A 54 -6.29 6.90 -14.83
CA ASN A 54 -6.52 6.74 -16.24
C ASN A 54 -6.33 8.10 -16.95
N VAL A 55 -5.59 8.13 -18.05
CA VAL A 55 -5.33 9.34 -18.84
C VAL A 55 -6.58 9.84 -19.53
N ASP A 56 -7.47 8.92 -19.97
CA ASP A 56 -8.63 9.26 -20.80
C ASP A 56 -9.72 10.00 -20.03
N ASP A 57 -10.03 9.56 -18.81
CA ASP A 57 -11.13 10.09 -18.01
C ASP A 57 -10.72 10.64 -16.64
N ASN A 58 -9.42 10.64 -16.33
CA ASN A 58 -8.84 11.09 -15.06
C ASN A 58 -9.40 10.37 -13.82
N SER A 59 -10.01 9.19 -13.99
CA SER A 59 -10.50 8.37 -12.88
C SER A 59 -9.36 7.72 -12.11
N ASN A 60 -9.54 7.57 -10.80
CA ASN A 60 -8.57 6.87 -9.95
C ASN A 60 -8.64 5.36 -10.23
N LEU A 61 -7.56 4.79 -10.74
CA LEU A 61 -7.41 3.35 -10.93
C LEU A 61 -6.92 2.67 -9.66
N PHE A 62 -6.08 3.36 -8.89
CA PHE A 62 -5.41 2.77 -7.76
C PHE A 62 -4.80 3.86 -6.86
N ILE A 63 -4.96 3.69 -5.57
CA ILE A 63 -4.38 4.53 -4.52
C ILE A 63 -3.49 3.66 -3.66
N ALA A 64 -2.27 4.09 -3.37
CA ALA A 64 -1.39 3.37 -2.46
C ALA A 64 -0.76 4.29 -1.42
N GLU A 65 -0.53 3.72 -0.26
CA GLU A 65 0.22 4.28 0.86
C GLU A 65 1.48 3.44 1.06
N CYS A 66 2.60 4.08 1.31
CA CYS A 66 3.90 3.47 1.56
C CYS A 66 4.27 3.65 3.03
N LYS A 67 4.58 2.58 3.74
CA LYS A 67 4.95 2.65 5.16
C LYS A 67 6.08 1.69 5.51
N PHE A 68 7.02 2.16 6.33
CA PHE A 68 7.89 1.25 7.04
C PHE A 68 7.13 0.52 8.15
N TRP A 69 7.48 -0.75 8.35
CA TRP A 69 6.96 -1.50 9.47
C TRP A 69 7.52 -0.99 10.80
N HIS A 70 6.65 -0.50 11.66
CA HIS A 70 6.94 -0.04 13.03
C HIS A 70 6.03 -0.70 14.08
N GLY A 71 5.55 -1.92 13.77
CA GLY A 71 4.66 -2.68 14.65
C GLY A 71 3.18 -2.56 14.32
N GLN A 72 2.38 -3.39 14.99
CA GLN A 72 0.97 -3.60 14.66
C GLN A 72 0.12 -2.33 14.83
N GLU A 73 0.33 -1.56 15.89
CA GLU A 73 -0.45 -0.34 16.14
C GLU A 73 -0.19 0.74 15.08
N HIS A 74 1.06 0.92 14.67
CA HIS A 74 1.40 1.86 13.61
C HIS A 74 0.79 1.42 12.27
N PHE A 75 0.81 0.13 11.99
CA PHE A 75 0.23 -0.45 10.78
C PHE A 75 -1.31 -0.29 10.74
N LYS A 76 -2.03 -0.58 11.84
CA LYS A 76 -3.48 -0.34 11.93
C LYS A 76 -3.84 1.14 11.73
N LYS A 77 -3.04 2.06 12.30
CA LYS A 77 -3.22 3.50 12.07
C LYS A 77 -3.04 3.90 10.60
N ALA A 78 -2.09 3.29 9.90
CA ALA A 78 -1.89 3.54 8.47
C ALA A 78 -3.11 3.10 7.64
N ILE A 79 -3.72 1.95 7.96
CA ILE A 79 -4.98 1.53 7.33
C ILE A 79 -6.10 2.53 7.63
N SER A 80 -6.29 2.91 8.90
CA SER A 80 -7.30 3.91 9.27
C SER A 80 -7.10 5.23 8.52
N GLN A 81 -5.88 5.73 8.45
CA GLN A 81 -5.56 6.95 7.73
C GLN A 81 -5.92 6.88 6.25
N LEU A 82 -5.60 5.76 5.60
CA LEU A 82 -5.94 5.50 4.20
C LEU A 82 -7.47 5.58 3.99
N PHE A 83 -8.24 4.89 4.81
CA PHE A 83 -9.70 4.82 4.68
C PHE A 83 -10.43 6.09 5.14
N ASP A 84 -9.98 6.73 6.20
CA ASP A 84 -10.65 7.89 6.78
C ASP A 84 -10.40 9.19 6.02
N ARG A 85 -9.20 9.32 5.41
CA ARG A 85 -8.75 10.60 4.86
C ARG A 85 -8.64 10.63 3.35
N TYR A 86 -8.25 9.50 2.71
CA TYR A 86 -7.84 9.52 1.31
C TYR A 86 -8.90 8.98 0.35
N LEU A 87 -9.81 8.14 0.83
CA LEU A 87 -10.78 7.50 -0.03
C LEU A 87 -12.07 8.30 -0.19
N THR A 88 -12.55 8.33 -1.42
CA THR A 88 -13.91 8.73 -1.78
C THR A 88 -14.78 7.50 -2.03
N TRP A 89 -16.06 7.68 -2.17
CA TRP A 89 -16.99 6.59 -2.51
C TRP A 89 -16.66 5.91 -3.86
N ARG A 90 -16.01 6.64 -4.78
CA ARG A 90 -15.63 6.12 -6.11
C ARG A 90 -14.36 5.28 -6.08
N ASP A 91 -13.57 5.39 -5.03
CA ASP A 91 -12.32 4.63 -4.89
C ASP A 91 -12.63 3.24 -4.37
N SER A 92 -12.37 2.21 -5.17
CA SER A 92 -12.66 0.82 -4.84
C SER A 92 -11.45 -0.08 -4.74
N LYS A 93 -10.26 0.42 -5.11
CA LYS A 93 -9.01 -0.34 -5.12
C LYS A 93 -7.89 0.47 -4.47
N VAL A 94 -7.39 -0.04 -3.37
CA VAL A 94 -6.32 0.62 -2.61
C VAL A 94 -5.25 -0.39 -2.21
N ALA A 95 -4.05 0.09 -1.94
CA ALA A 95 -2.97 -0.74 -1.40
C ALA A 95 -2.26 -0.07 -0.25
N LEU A 96 -1.72 -0.89 0.63
CA LEU A 96 -0.73 -0.50 1.63
C LEU A 96 0.55 -1.31 1.37
N MET A 97 1.60 -0.61 1.01
CA MET A 97 2.92 -1.15 0.76
C MET A 97 3.76 -1.04 2.03
N VAL A 98 4.15 -2.17 2.58
CA VAL A 98 4.87 -2.25 3.87
C VAL A 98 6.33 -2.63 3.63
N PHE A 99 7.25 -1.77 4.03
CA PHE A 99 8.68 -2.00 3.90
C PHE A 99 9.27 -2.44 5.24
N VAL A 100 9.85 -3.63 5.28
CA VAL A 100 10.41 -4.23 6.50
C VAL A 100 11.92 -4.14 6.47
N LYS A 101 12.50 -3.36 7.39
CA LYS A 101 13.95 -3.06 7.45
C LYS A 101 14.76 -4.12 8.21
N GLY A 102 14.45 -5.37 8.08
CA GLY A 102 15.15 -6.45 8.77
C GLY A 102 14.35 -7.08 9.90
N GLY A 103 14.98 -8.01 10.62
CA GLY A 103 14.30 -8.85 11.62
C GLY A 103 13.69 -10.11 11.02
N ASN A 104 12.85 -10.79 11.79
CA ASN A 104 12.15 -11.99 11.33
C ASN A 104 10.96 -11.63 10.43
N PHE A 105 11.16 -11.65 9.13
CA PHE A 105 10.17 -11.24 8.15
C PHE A 105 8.88 -12.11 8.22
N THR A 106 9.01 -13.43 8.43
CA THR A 106 7.86 -14.32 8.59
C THR A 106 6.98 -13.90 9.77
N SER A 107 7.61 -13.62 10.92
CA SER A 107 6.88 -13.11 12.09
C SER A 107 6.20 -11.77 11.84
N VAL A 108 6.80 -10.90 11.03
CA VAL A 108 6.17 -9.64 10.62
C VAL A 108 4.96 -9.89 9.74
N LEU A 109 5.02 -10.82 8.78
CA LEU A 109 3.88 -11.20 7.93
C LEU A 109 2.71 -11.72 8.76
N ASP A 110 2.95 -12.54 9.78
CA ASP A 110 1.91 -13.04 10.68
C ASP A 110 1.25 -11.90 11.46
N LYS A 111 2.04 -10.97 11.99
CA LYS A 111 1.54 -9.77 12.68
C LYS A 111 0.75 -8.83 11.78
N ILE A 112 1.15 -8.69 10.53
CA ILE A 112 0.41 -7.94 9.51
C ILE A 112 -0.98 -8.57 9.30
N ARG A 113 -1.04 -9.87 9.06
CA ARG A 113 -2.32 -10.60 8.87
C ARG A 113 -3.24 -10.47 10.07
N GLU A 114 -2.70 -10.67 11.27
CA GLU A 114 -3.45 -10.50 12.51
C GLU A 114 -4.01 -9.09 12.64
N SER A 115 -3.19 -8.07 12.38
CA SER A 115 -3.60 -6.66 12.46
C SER A 115 -4.68 -6.30 11.46
N VAL A 116 -4.62 -6.86 10.24
CA VAL A 116 -5.66 -6.68 9.22
C VAL A 116 -6.98 -7.26 9.68
N MET A 117 -6.99 -8.51 10.18
CA MET A 117 -8.20 -9.20 10.63
C MET A 117 -8.84 -8.53 11.86
N GLN A 118 -8.04 -7.89 12.70
CA GLN A 118 -8.50 -7.15 13.89
C GLN A 118 -8.99 -5.73 13.57
N HIS A 119 -8.80 -5.24 12.35
CA HIS A 119 -9.16 -3.88 12.00
C HIS A 119 -10.67 -3.70 11.89
N VAL A 120 -11.20 -2.59 12.43
CA VAL A 120 -12.64 -2.30 12.50
C VAL A 120 -13.36 -2.28 11.14
N TYR A 121 -12.65 -1.99 10.05
CA TYR A 121 -13.20 -1.97 8.70
C TYR A 121 -13.04 -3.29 7.95
N TYR A 122 -12.38 -4.28 8.52
CA TYR A 122 -12.18 -5.60 7.92
C TYR A 122 -13.52 -6.33 7.73
N VAL A 123 -13.68 -6.96 6.57
CA VAL A 123 -14.82 -7.83 6.27
C VAL A 123 -14.37 -9.29 6.08
N ARG A 124 -13.45 -9.53 5.15
CA ARG A 124 -12.94 -10.87 4.84
C ARG A 124 -11.67 -10.82 4.01
N GLU A 125 -10.93 -11.90 4.00
CA GLU A 125 -9.91 -12.15 2.98
C GLU A 125 -10.61 -12.41 1.63
N ASN A 126 -10.08 -11.84 0.55
CA ASN A 126 -10.60 -12.03 -0.80
C ASN A 126 -9.71 -12.98 -1.60
N MET A 127 -8.41 -12.67 -1.70
CA MET A 127 -7.47 -13.47 -2.47
C MET A 127 -6.06 -13.38 -1.88
N LYS A 128 -5.46 -14.52 -1.62
CA LYS A 128 -4.02 -14.61 -1.33
C LYS A 128 -3.27 -14.84 -2.66
N ARG A 129 -2.50 -13.85 -3.11
CA ARG A 129 -1.65 -13.97 -4.31
C ARG A 129 -0.40 -14.78 -4.02
N ASP A 130 0.21 -14.51 -2.86
CA ASP A 130 1.35 -15.23 -2.29
C ASP A 130 1.48 -14.87 -0.80
N GLU A 131 2.59 -15.24 -0.16
CA GLU A 131 2.80 -14.99 1.28
C GLU A 131 2.94 -13.51 1.63
N THR A 132 3.39 -12.68 0.68
CA THR A 132 3.70 -11.26 0.87
C THR A 132 2.67 -10.32 0.25
N SER A 133 1.69 -10.85 -0.48
CA SER A 133 0.66 -10.06 -1.17
C SER A 133 -0.70 -10.71 -1.01
N VAL A 134 -1.56 -10.08 -0.23
CA VAL A 134 -2.92 -10.56 0.07
C VAL A 134 -3.93 -9.45 -0.12
N ASN A 135 -5.02 -9.76 -0.81
CA ASN A 135 -6.14 -8.88 -1.03
C ASN A 135 -7.25 -9.16 -0.02
N TYR A 136 -7.74 -8.12 0.61
CA TYR A 136 -8.81 -8.15 1.60
C TYR A 136 -9.97 -7.28 1.15
N ILE A 137 -11.15 -7.60 1.65
CA ILE A 137 -12.33 -6.73 1.54
C ILE A 137 -12.47 -5.96 2.85
N PHE A 138 -12.56 -4.65 2.71
CA PHE A 138 -12.83 -3.69 3.76
C PHE A 138 -14.11 -2.92 3.44
N ARG A 139 -14.74 -2.33 4.44
CA ARG A 139 -15.88 -1.42 4.23
C ARG A 139 -15.45 0.03 4.36
N LEU A 140 -16.05 0.87 3.53
CA LEU A 140 -15.80 2.32 3.61
C LEU A 140 -16.45 2.88 4.88
N PRO A 141 -15.72 3.61 5.76
CA PRO A 141 -16.26 4.12 7.03
C PRO A 141 -17.54 4.95 6.90
N LYS A 142 -17.62 5.77 5.84
CA LYS A 142 -18.76 6.66 5.59
C LYS A 142 -19.95 5.98 4.92
N ASP A 143 -19.74 4.80 4.37
CA ASP A 143 -20.77 3.97 3.73
C ASP A 143 -20.40 2.50 3.93
N PRO A 144 -20.88 1.85 5.03
CA PRO A 144 -20.50 0.48 5.35
C PRO A 144 -20.98 -0.59 4.34
N GLU A 145 -21.90 -0.25 3.43
CA GLU A 145 -22.32 -1.13 2.33
C GLU A 145 -21.33 -1.09 1.16
N LYS A 146 -20.49 -0.06 1.09
CA LYS A 146 -19.45 0.07 0.07
C LYS A 146 -18.24 -0.78 0.42
N GLU A 147 -18.01 -1.84 -0.34
CA GLU A 147 -16.80 -2.65 -0.26
C GLU A 147 -15.64 -2.00 -1.01
N VAL A 148 -14.45 -2.09 -0.42
CA VAL A 148 -13.18 -1.60 -0.97
C VAL A 148 -12.18 -2.74 -0.94
N PHE A 149 -11.48 -2.97 -2.06
CA PHE A 149 -10.41 -3.94 -2.17
C PHE A 149 -9.10 -3.33 -1.64
N LEU A 150 -8.62 -3.87 -0.53
CA LEU A 150 -7.33 -3.49 0.07
C LEU A 150 -6.29 -4.56 -0.23
N GLU A 151 -5.29 -4.22 -1.04
CA GLU A 151 -4.11 -5.05 -1.25
C GLU A 151 -3.04 -4.69 -0.22
N ILE A 152 -2.64 -5.65 0.60
CA ILE A 152 -1.47 -5.51 1.47
C ILE A 152 -0.29 -6.17 0.76
N MET A 153 0.77 -5.41 0.57
CA MET A 153 2.02 -5.89 -0.03
C MET A 153 3.18 -5.63 0.93
N ALA A 154 3.87 -6.67 1.36
CA ALA A 154 5.05 -6.55 2.23
C ALA A 154 6.33 -6.84 1.44
N PHE A 155 7.37 -6.04 1.69
CA PHE A 155 8.67 -6.15 1.04
C PHE A 155 9.77 -6.27 2.09
N ASN A 156 10.63 -7.27 1.91
CA ASN A 156 11.76 -7.52 2.80
C ASN A 156 12.99 -6.70 2.34
N PHE A 157 13.19 -5.56 2.96
CA PHE A 157 14.34 -4.69 2.71
C PHE A 157 15.40 -4.87 3.81
N ASP A 158 15.84 -6.13 4.01
CA ASP A 158 16.76 -6.55 5.06
C ASP A 158 18.12 -5.82 5.05
N LYS A 159 18.55 -5.32 3.89
CA LYS A 159 19.80 -4.57 3.73
C LYS A 159 19.70 -3.09 4.11
N MET A 160 18.53 -2.59 4.51
CA MET A 160 18.41 -1.21 5.02
C MET A 160 19.04 -1.03 6.39
N ASN A 161 19.04 -2.09 7.22
CA ASN A 161 19.71 -2.15 8.52
C ASN A 161 20.58 -3.40 8.52
N PRO A 162 21.84 -3.32 8.01
CA PRO A 162 22.77 -4.45 8.03
C PRO A 162 23.25 -4.77 9.46
#